data_1fd13c7ed06a06fdaf32230fd2103613
#
_entry.id   1fd13c7ed06a06fdaf32230fd2103613
#
_cell.length_a   1.000
_cell.length_b   1.000
_cell.length_c   1.000
_cell.angle_alpha   90.00
_cell.angle_beta   90.00
_cell.angle_gamma   90.00
#
_symmetry.space_group_name_H-M   'P 1'
#
loop_
_entity.id
_entity.type
_entity.pdbx_description
1 polymer ?
#
loop_
_entity_poly.entity_id
_entity_poly.type
_entity_poly.pdbx_seq_one_letter_code
_entity_poly.pdbx_strand_id
1 'polypeptide(L)'
;MATEDTDRFVRATSLHALADAGRELFTTHGRSIALFHHEDEVRAVDNRCPHMGFPLSDGTVEEGVLTCHWHHARFELSCGDTFDPWADDVRTYPVEVRDGDVYVDPDPPLERDPAEHWRDRLETGLEENLRLVVAKSVVGLLDADVPADAVVSRGVRFGTRYRADGWSSGLTILAAMRNSLPVLDPDDRKRALYTGLRHVASDCAGEPPRHDQPAFDVDDVGAERLASWFRENVEVRDADGAERVLRTAV
;
A
#
# COMPACT_ATOMS: atom_id res chain seq x y z
N MET A 1 -39.66 7.87 3.64
CA MET A 1 -38.83 6.75 4.13
C MET A 1 -37.45 7.34 4.40
N ALA A 2 -37.24 7.88 5.61
CA ALA A 2 -35.97 8.48 6.05
C ALA A 2 -35.86 8.27 7.57
N THR A 3 -35.75 7.01 8.02
CA THR A 3 -35.66 6.69 9.46
C THR A 3 -34.66 5.57 9.79
N GLU A 4 -33.83 5.10 8.86
CA GLU A 4 -32.84 4.04 9.13
C GLU A 4 -31.40 4.53 9.34
N ASP A 5 -31.09 5.79 9.04
CA ASP A 5 -29.71 6.31 9.06
C ASP A 5 -29.32 7.00 10.39
N THR A 6 -30.27 7.28 11.26
CA THR A 6 -30.04 8.02 12.52
C THR A 6 -29.41 7.16 13.63
N ASP A 7 -29.47 5.84 13.52
CA ASP A 7 -29.04 4.89 14.58
C ASP A 7 -27.53 4.57 14.53
N ARG A 8 -26.82 4.96 13.44
CA ARG A 8 -25.37 4.72 13.29
C ARG A 8 -24.52 5.80 13.96
N PHE A 9 -25.06 7.01 14.11
CA PHE A 9 -24.34 8.15 14.63
C PHE A 9 -24.38 8.20 16.15
N VAL A 10 -23.22 8.26 16.78
CA VAL A 10 -23.04 8.36 18.23
C VAL A 10 -22.69 9.79 18.60
N ARG A 11 -23.37 10.34 19.63
CA ARG A 11 -23.05 11.66 20.16
C ARG A 11 -21.63 11.66 20.74
N ALA A 12 -20.79 12.54 20.24
CA ALA A 12 -19.40 12.69 20.69
C ALA A 12 -19.26 13.82 21.72
N THR A 13 -19.65 15.05 21.36
CA THR A 13 -19.45 16.23 22.19
C THR A 13 -20.45 17.33 21.80
N SER A 14 -20.39 18.50 22.44
CA SER A 14 -21.10 19.69 21.95
C SER A 14 -20.23 20.49 20.98
N LEU A 15 -20.85 21.08 19.96
CA LEU A 15 -20.14 21.92 18.99
C LEU A 15 -19.40 23.09 19.67
N HIS A 16 -20.02 23.69 20.69
CA HIS A 16 -19.41 24.78 21.47
C HIS A 16 -18.14 24.34 22.17
N ALA A 17 -18.16 23.18 22.86
CA ALA A 17 -16.97 22.65 23.55
C ALA A 17 -15.84 22.33 22.56
N LEU A 18 -16.18 21.72 21.42
CA LEU A 18 -15.19 21.41 20.39
C LEU A 18 -14.62 22.67 19.73
N ALA A 19 -15.45 23.68 19.47
CA ALA A 19 -15.00 24.96 18.90
C ALA A 19 -14.05 25.71 19.85
N ASP A 20 -14.35 25.73 21.15
CA ASP A 20 -13.49 26.34 22.16
C ASP A 20 -12.14 25.61 22.32
N ALA A 21 -12.13 24.28 22.26
CA ALA A 21 -10.93 23.46 22.40
C ALA A 21 -10.14 23.33 21.08
N GLY A 22 -10.76 23.55 19.93
CA GLY A 22 -10.23 23.34 18.58
C GLY A 22 -10.12 21.86 18.19
N ARG A 23 -10.00 20.96 19.17
CA ARG A 23 -9.90 19.52 18.98
C ARG A 23 -10.34 18.74 20.22
N GLU A 24 -10.82 17.53 20.02
CA GLU A 24 -11.22 16.64 21.12
C GLU A 24 -11.01 15.17 20.75
N LEU A 25 -10.71 14.34 21.74
CA LEU A 25 -10.60 12.89 21.60
C LEU A 25 -11.93 12.23 21.95
N PHE A 26 -12.49 11.46 21.04
CA PHE A 26 -13.69 10.67 21.22
C PHE A 26 -13.40 9.18 21.13
N THR A 27 -13.85 8.40 22.12
CA THR A 27 -13.65 6.95 22.14
C THR A 27 -14.99 6.24 22.18
N THR A 28 -15.26 5.39 21.20
CA THR A 28 -16.48 4.62 21.10
C THR A 28 -16.24 3.33 20.31
N HIS A 29 -16.99 2.26 20.58
CA HIS A 29 -16.89 0.97 19.88
C HIS A 29 -15.45 0.43 19.72
N GLY A 30 -14.58 0.71 20.71
CA GLY A 30 -13.17 0.31 20.66
C GLY A 30 -12.31 1.14 19.68
N ARG A 31 -12.84 2.21 19.10
CA ARG A 31 -12.12 3.17 18.25
C ARG A 31 -11.75 4.42 19.03
N SER A 32 -10.61 4.99 18.66
CA SER A 32 -10.13 6.28 19.16
C SER A 32 -10.16 7.25 17.99
N ILE A 33 -11.02 8.26 18.05
CA ILE A 33 -11.32 9.19 16.97
C ILE A 33 -10.92 10.59 17.41
N ALA A 34 -10.10 11.28 16.61
CA ALA A 34 -9.74 12.68 16.83
C ALA A 34 -10.74 13.57 16.09
N LEU A 35 -11.40 14.46 16.82
CA LEU A 35 -12.29 15.49 16.31
C LEU A 35 -11.54 16.81 16.20
N PHE A 36 -11.73 17.51 15.10
CA PHE A 36 -11.16 18.83 14.84
C PHE A 36 -12.26 19.80 14.44
N HIS A 37 -12.21 21.02 15.01
CA HIS A 37 -12.98 22.16 14.52
C HIS A 37 -12.05 23.08 13.75
N HIS A 38 -12.26 23.19 12.45
CA HIS A 38 -11.42 23.97 11.55
C HIS A 38 -12.30 24.67 10.49
N GLU A 39 -12.12 25.98 10.31
CA GLU A 39 -12.88 26.78 9.33
C GLU A 39 -14.41 26.60 9.40
N ASP A 40 -14.96 26.63 10.62
CA ASP A 40 -16.38 26.42 10.93
C ASP A 40 -16.92 25.01 10.56
N GLU A 41 -16.05 24.07 10.24
CA GLU A 41 -16.40 22.67 9.97
C GLU A 41 -15.86 21.73 11.05
N VAL A 42 -16.56 20.61 11.24
CA VAL A 42 -16.09 19.53 12.11
C VAL A 42 -15.62 18.36 11.26
N ARG A 43 -14.40 17.91 11.54
CA ARG A 43 -13.79 16.76 10.89
C ARG A 43 -13.41 15.69 11.92
N ALA A 44 -13.49 14.44 11.52
CA ALA A 44 -13.18 13.31 12.38
C ALA A 44 -12.26 12.31 11.65
N VAL A 45 -11.13 11.98 12.28
CA VAL A 45 -10.17 11.02 11.74
C VAL A 45 -9.80 9.98 12.78
N ASP A 46 -9.27 8.83 12.36
CA ASP A 46 -8.67 7.87 13.28
C ASP A 46 -7.55 8.55 14.08
N ASN A 47 -7.59 8.41 15.41
CA ASN A 47 -6.59 9.07 16.26
C ASN A 47 -5.22 8.35 16.23
N ARG A 48 -5.04 7.41 15.33
CA ARG A 48 -3.82 6.65 15.19
C ARG A 48 -3.15 6.97 13.87
N CYS A 49 -2.03 7.71 13.91
CA CYS A 49 -1.24 8.01 12.72
C CYS A 49 -0.90 6.73 11.93
N PRO A 50 -1.32 6.61 10.67
CA PRO A 50 -1.09 5.39 9.88
C PRO A 50 0.38 5.13 9.58
N HIS A 51 1.29 6.09 9.81
CA HIS A 51 2.73 5.84 9.72
C HIS A 51 3.19 4.87 10.83
N MET A 52 3.15 5.28 12.10
CA MET A 52 3.65 4.48 13.23
C MET A 52 2.79 4.56 14.50
N GLY A 53 1.55 5.04 14.40
CA GLY A 53 0.56 4.93 15.48
C GLY A 53 0.56 6.06 16.52
N PHE A 54 1.22 7.20 16.26
CA PHE A 54 1.17 8.35 17.16
C PHE A 54 -0.25 8.95 17.19
N PRO A 55 -0.74 9.47 18.36
CA PRO A 55 -2.04 10.11 18.44
C PRO A 55 -2.13 11.35 17.58
N LEU A 56 -3.07 11.37 16.63
CA LEU A 56 -3.28 12.52 15.75
C LEU A 56 -3.97 13.69 16.43
N SER A 57 -4.68 13.44 17.53
CA SER A 57 -5.19 14.50 18.42
C SER A 57 -4.08 15.40 19.00
N ASP A 58 -2.84 14.94 19.03
CA ASP A 58 -1.68 15.74 19.45
C ASP A 58 -1.01 16.48 18.28
N GLY A 59 -1.49 16.27 17.05
CA GLY A 59 -1.03 16.96 15.87
C GLY A 59 -1.49 18.42 15.77
N THR A 60 -1.13 19.12 14.73
CA THR A 60 -1.62 20.46 14.39
C THR A 60 -2.38 20.44 13.08
N VAL A 61 -3.41 21.30 12.98
CA VAL A 61 -4.15 21.56 11.75
C VAL A 61 -3.86 22.98 11.31
N GLU A 62 -3.35 23.15 10.09
CA GLU A 62 -3.11 24.44 9.45
C GLU A 62 -3.58 24.36 8.00
N GLU A 63 -4.42 25.28 7.55
CA GLU A 63 -4.94 25.33 6.18
C GLU A 63 -5.53 23.97 5.70
N GLY A 64 -6.24 23.26 6.58
CA GLY A 64 -6.84 21.94 6.26
C GLY A 64 -5.86 20.76 6.28
N VAL A 65 -4.58 21.00 6.60
CA VAL A 65 -3.56 19.93 6.68
C VAL A 65 -3.31 19.52 8.13
N LEU A 66 -3.59 18.29 8.46
CA LEU A 66 -3.25 17.67 9.75
C LEU A 66 -1.82 17.14 9.72
N THR A 67 -0.95 17.68 10.57
CA THR A 67 0.45 17.26 10.70
C THR A 67 0.67 16.48 11.99
N CYS A 68 1.15 15.24 11.85
CA CYS A 68 1.56 14.39 12.97
C CYS A 68 2.88 14.89 13.59
N HIS A 69 2.94 15.08 14.90
CA HIS A 69 4.14 15.64 15.56
C HIS A 69 5.29 14.67 15.73
N TRP A 70 5.09 13.35 15.50
CA TRP A 70 6.19 12.41 15.71
C TRP A 70 7.18 12.36 14.53
N HIS A 71 6.66 12.14 13.29
CA HIS A 71 7.51 12.06 12.10
C HIS A 71 7.04 13.01 10.99
N HIS A 72 6.15 13.93 11.32
CA HIS A 72 5.62 14.98 10.43
C HIS A 72 4.87 14.45 9.19
N ALA A 73 4.23 13.28 9.32
CA ALA A 73 3.28 12.82 8.30
C ALA A 73 2.11 13.81 8.20
N ARG A 74 1.74 14.15 6.98
CA ARG A 74 0.72 15.17 6.67
C ARG A 74 -0.46 14.52 5.97
N PHE A 75 -1.65 14.94 6.37
CA PHE A 75 -2.90 14.39 5.86
C PHE A 75 -3.86 15.54 5.52
N GLU A 76 -4.54 15.43 4.39
CA GLU A 76 -5.67 16.31 4.10
C GLU A 76 -6.81 15.95 5.06
N LEU A 77 -7.33 16.94 5.80
CA LEU A 77 -8.21 16.68 6.95
C LEU A 77 -9.62 16.22 6.54
N SER A 78 -10.09 16.56 5.35
CA SER A 78 -11.45 16.24 4.90
C SER A 78 -11.60 14.83 4.36
N CYS A 79 -10.62 14.33 3.60
CA CYS A 79 -10.64 12.99 2.99
C CYS A 79 -9.67 12.00 3.66
N GLY A 80 -8.65 12.50 4.37
CA GLY A 80 -7.63 11.67 5.02
C GLY A 80 -6.46 11.27 4.14
N ASP A 81 -6.42 11.70 2.89
CA ASP A 81 -5.35 11.38 1.96
C ASP A 81 -4.00 11.89 2.47
N THR A 82 -2.97 11.06 2.35
CA THR A 82 -1.62 11.44 2.77
C THR A 82 -0.88 12.21 1.69
N PHE A 83 -0.16 13.27 2.10
CA PHE A 83 0.82 13.95 1.23
C PHE A 83 2.17 13.22 1.17
N ASP A 84 2.38 12.24 2.04
CA ASP A 84 3.68 11.61 2.24
C ASP A 84 3.63 10.12 1.86
N PRO A 85 4.28 9.68 0.76
CA PRO A 85 4.15 8.31 0.23
C PRO A 85 4.61 7.21 1.21
N TRP A 86 5.41 7.57 2.22
CA TRP A 86 5.87 6.67 3.29
C TRP A 86 4.85 6.49 4.43
N ALA A 87 3.80 7.32 4.52
CA ALA A 87 2.63 7.10 5.36
C ALA A 87 1.52 6.41 4.54
N ASP A 88 0.44 6.02 5.16
CA ASP A 88 -0.79 5.57 4.51
C ASP A 88 -1.88 6.62 4.77
N ASP A 89 -3.00 6.56 4.04
CA ASP A 89 -4.13 7.46 4.28
C ASP A 89 -4.72 7.22 5.67
N VAL A 90 -5.15 8.29 6.34
CA VAL A 90 -5.83 8.19 7.62
C VAL A 90 -7.33 8.00 7.40
N ARG A 91 -7.93 7.05 8.11
CA ARG A 91 -9.37 6.83 8.02
C ARG A 91 -10.12 8.06 8.54
N THR A 92 -11.10 8.53 7.76
CA THR A 92 -12.06 9.56 8.16
C THR A 92 -13.38 8.94 8.63
N TYR A 93 -14.14 9.72 9.39
CA TYR A 93 -15.44 9.32 9.90
C TYR A 93 -16.49 10.37 9.55
N PRO A 94 -17.68 9.97 9.06
CA PRO A 94 -18.78 10.88 8.83
C PRO A 94 -19.20 11.60 10.12
N VAL A 95 -19.43 12.90 10.00
CA VAL A 95 -19.81 13.78 11.10
C VAL A 95 -21.13 14.47 10.76
N GLU A 96 -22.01 14.58 11.74
CA GLU A 96 -23.22 15.39 11.67
C GLU A 96 -23.30 16.32 12.90
N VAL A 97 -23.73 17.56 12.66
CA VAL A 97 -24.05 18.51 13.74
C VAL A 97 -25.57 18.64 13.82
N ARG A 98 -26.14 18.29 14.96
CA ARG A 98 -27.59 18.35 15.23
C ARG A 98 -27.84 19.06 16.55
N ASP A 99 -28.66 20.10 16.53
CA ASP A 99 -29.07 20.85 17.74
C ASP A 99 -27.89 21.33 18.62
N GLY A 100 -26.74 21.65 18.01
CA GLY A 100 -25.54 22.10 18.71
C GLY A 100 -24.66 20.98 19.29
N ASP A 101 -24.99 19.73 19.01
CA ASP A 101 -24.18 18.56 19.36
C ASP A 101 -23.54 17.92 18.11
N VAL A 102 -22.34 17.37 18.30
CA VAL A 102 -21.56 16.67 17.27
C VAL A 102 -21.78 15.17 17.39
N TYR A 103 -22.12 14.53 16.29
CA TYR A 103 -22.32 13.09 16.16
C TYR A 103 -21.35 12.52 15.13
N VAL A 104 -20.87 11.31 15.38
CA VAL A 104 -19.92 10.59 14.51
C VAL A 104 -20.46 9.21 14.20
N ASP A 105 -20.37 8.77 12.94
CA ASP A 105 -20.55 7.36 12.58
C ASP A 105 -19.23 6.61 12.81
N PRO A 106 -19.09 5.79 13.86
CA PRO A 106 -17.83 5.13 14.18
C PRO A 106 -17.51 3.93 13.27
N ASP A 107 -18.49 3.44 12.53
CA ASP A 107 -18.38 2.25 11.67
C ASP A 107 -18.90 2.49 10.24
N PRO A 108 -18.39 3.53 9.55
CA PRO A 108 -18.79 3.77 8.16
C PRO A 108 -18.35 2.59 7.27
N PRO A 109 -19.09 2.31 6.19
CA PRO A 109 -18.67 1.33 5.21
C PRO A 109 -17.28 1.69 4.64
N LEU A 110 -16.52 0.68 4.25
CA LEU A 110 -15.24 0.92 3.58
C LEU A 110 -15.50 1.50 2.20
N GLU A 111 -14.86 2.62 1.89
CA GLU A 111 -14.99 3.30 0.60
C GLU A 111 -14.23 2.56 -0.52
N ARG A 112 -13.20 1.81 -0.15
CA ARG A 112 -12.32 1.09 -1.08
C ARG A 112 -12.13 -0.36 -0.64
N ASP A 113 -12.01 -1.27 -1.63
CA ASP A 113 -11.62 -2.67 -1.37
C ASP A 113 -10.24 -2.73 -0.71
N PRO A 114 -10.10 -3.32 0.49
CA PRO A 114 -8.81 -3.43 1.17
C PRO A 114 -7.73 -4.12 0.34
N ALA A 115 -8.09 -5.14 -0.44
CA ALA A 115 -7.12 -5.83 -1.29
C ALA A 115 -6.63 -4.94 -2.44
N GLU A 116 -7.48 -4.09 -3.01
CA GLU A 116 -7.10 -3.10 -4.01
C GLU A 116 -6.16 -2.05 -3.42
N HIS A 117 -6.55 -1.45 -2.30
CA HIS A 117 -5.74 -0.48 -1.58
C HIS A 117 -4.32 -1.01 -1.30
N TRP A 118 -4.20 -2.19 -0.70
CA TRP A 118 -2.89 -2.76 -0.37
C TRP A 118 -2.08 -3.22 -1.59
N ARG A 119 -2.73 -3.52 -2.72
CA ARG A 119 -2.01 -3.77 -3.99
C ARG A 119 -1.31 -2.52 -4.49
N ASP A 120 -2.00 -1.39 -4.49
CA ASP A 120 -1.44 -0.11 -4.95
C ASP A 120 -0.35 0.38 -3.98
N ARG A 121 -0.59 0.23 -2.67
CA ARG A 121 0.43 0.55 -1.66
C ARG A 121 1.68 -0.33 -1.81
N LEU A 122 1.53 -1.61 -2.16
CA LEU A 122 2.68 -2.49 -2.44
C LEU A 122 3.47 -1.99 -3.65
N GLU A 123 2.82 -1.60 -4.73
CA GLU A 123 3.49 -1.03 -5.91
C GLU A 123 4.28 0.22 -5.54
N THR A 124 3.67 1.19 -4.87
CA THR A 124 4.35 2.38 -4.36
C THR A 124 5.55 2.01 -3.47
N GLY A 125 5.36 1.06 -2.55
CA GLY A 125 6.41 0.61 -1.65
C GLY A 125 7.61 -0.04 -2.36
N LEU A 126 7.36 -0.74 -3.46
CA LEU A 126 8.41 -1.34 -4.29
C LEU A 126 9.13 -0.28 -5.13
N GLU A 127 8.39 0.63 -5.77
CA GLU A 127 8.93 1.69 -6.63
C GLU A 127 9.81 2.66 -5.84
N GLU A 128 9.32 3.13 -4.70
CA GLU A 128 10.00 4.10 -3.83
C GLU A 128 10.95 3.43 -2.82
N ASN A 129 11.10 2.10 -2.85
CA ASN A 129 11.91 1.31 -1.92
C ASN A 129 11.55 1.61 -0.44
N LEU A 130 10.26 1.75 -0.12
CA LEU A 130 9.74 2.10 1.20
C LEU A 130 9.46 0.85 2.03
N ARG A 131 10.43 0.40 2.81
CA ARG A 131 10.39 -0.86 3.57
C ARG A 131 9.17 -1.02 4.46
N LEU A 132 8.75 0.05 5.15
CA LEU A 132 7.60 0.01 6.04
C LEU A 132 6.29 -0.14 5.24
N VAL A 133 6.18 0.53 4.11
CA VAL A 133 5.01 0.42 3.21
C VAL A 133 4.91 -1.00 2.66
N VAL A 134 6.02 -1.58 2.17
CA VAL A 134 6.07 -2.99 1.74
C VAL A 134 5.63 -3.93 2.87
N ALA A 135 6.11 -3.73 4.12
CA ALA A 135 5.72 -4.57 5.24
C ALA A 135 4.22 -4.51 5.54
N LYS A 136 3.66 -3.29 5.60
CA LYS A 136 2.21 -3.08 5.83
C LYS A 136 1.37 -3.67 4.71
N SER A 137 1.79 -3.48 3.45
CA SER A 137 1.09 -4.02 2.29
C SER A 137 1.05 -5.55 2.30
N VAL A 138 2.14 -6.22 2.68
CA VAL A 138 2.15 -7.68 2.85
C VAL A 138 1.15 -8.12 3.90
N VAL A 139 1.14 -7.46 5.06
CA VAL A 139 0.17 -7.78 6.13
C VAL A 139 -1.26 -7.53 5.64
N GLY A 140 -1.53 -6.34 5.09
CA GLY A 140 -2.86 -5.96 4.64
C GLY A 140 -3.39 -6.85 3.51
N LEU A 141 -2.55 -7.27 2.55
CA LEU A 141 -2.94 -8.20 1.49
C LEU A 141 -3.32 -9.57 2.04
N LEU A 142 -2.52 -10.11 2.97
CA LEU A 142 -2.82 -11.40 3.57
C LEU A 142 -4.04 -11.35 4.49
N ASP A 143 -4.23 -10.26 5.21
CA ASP A 143 -5.41 -10.05 6.06
C ASP A 143 -6.70 -9.78 5.22
N ALA A 144 -6.55 -9.38 3.95
CA ALA A 144 -7.61 -9.30 2.95
C ALA A 144 -7.76 -10.60 2.12
N ASP A 145 -7.27 -11.73 2.63
CA ASP A 145 -7.34 -13.06 2.01
C ASP A 145 -6.71 -13.16 0.60
N VAL A 146 -5.79 -12.25 0.23
CA VAL A 146 -5.06 -12.35 -1.02
C VAL A 146 -4.05 -13.49 -0.93
N PRO A 147 -4.07 -14.47 -1.87
CA PRO A 147 -3.14 -15.60 -1.84
C PRO A 147 -1.67 -15.15 -1.87
N ALA A 148 -0.82 -15.78 -1.05
CA ALA A 148 0.61 -15.48 -0.99
C ALA A 148 1.31 -15.56 -2.35
N ASP A 149 0.93 -16.51 -3.22
CA ASP A 149 1.46 -16.63 -4.58
C ASP A 149 1.11 -15.41 -5.46
N ALA A 150 -0.02 -14.76 -5.24
CA ALA A 150 -0.38 -13.52 -5.94
C ALA A 150 0.51 -12.35 -5.50
N VAL A 151 0.86 -12.28 -4.22
CA VAL A 151 1.81 -11.30 -3.67
C VAL A 151 3.21 -11.52 -4.23
N VAL A 152 3.67 -12.79 -4.26
CA VAL A 152 4.95 -13.16 -4.90
C VAL A 152 4.98 -12.78 -6.37
N SER A 153 3.92 -13.07 -7.12
CA SER A 153 3.83 -12.76 -8.55
C SER A 153 3.98 -11.27 -8.84
N ARG A 154 3.48 -10.39 -7.95
CA ARG A 154 3.70 -8.94 -8.07
C ARG A 154 5.17 -8.57 -7.90
N GLY A 155 5.83 -9.12 -6.90
CA GLY A 155 7.26 -8.91 -6.69
C GLY A 155 8.12 -9.43 -7.86
N VAL A 156 7.77 -10.58 -8.42
CA VAL A 156 8.45 -11.12 -9.61
C VAL A 156 8.24 -10.19 -10.81
N ARG A 157 7.00 -9.75 -11.06
CA ARG A 157 6.69 -8.83 -12.17
C ARG A 157 7.46 -7.51 -12.01
N PHE A 158 7.47 -6.95 -10.81
CA PHE A 158 8.21 -5.73 -10.51
C PHE A 158 9.72 -5.94 -10.73
N GLY A 159 10.31 -6.96 -10.11
CA GLY A 159 11.76 -7.23 -10.20
C GLY A 159 12.23 -7.59 -11.61
N THR A 160 11.38 -8.14 -12.47
CA THR A 160 11.73 -8.36 -13.88
C THR A 160 11.62 -7.11 -14.72
N ARG A 161 10.76 -6.16 -14.35
CA ARG A 161 10.52 -4.93 -15.10
C ARG A 161 11.54 -3.82 -14.79
N TYR A 162 11.95 -3.69 -13.52
CA TYR A 162 12.73 -2.52 -13.05
C TYR A 162 14.19 -2.83 -12.71
N ARG A 163 14.69 -4.03 -12.91
CA ARG A 163 16.08 -4.38 -12.62
C ARG A 163 17.05 -3.77 -13.67
N ALA A 164 18.25 -3.38 -13.23
CA ALA A 164 19.30 -2.85 -14.10
C ALA A 164 19.85 -3.93 -15.05
N ASP A 165 20.33 -5.06 -14.49
CA ASP A 165 21.01 -6.13 -15.23
C ASP A 165 20.63 -7.53 -14.72
N GLY A 166 20.43 -8.47 -15.64
CA GLY A 166 20.34 -9.92 -15.39
C GLY A 166 19.44 -10.33 -14.21
N TRP A 167 19.55 -11.58 -13.77
CA TRP A 167 18.86 -12.09 -12.59
C TRP A 167 19.57 -11.62 -11.31
N SER A 168 18.91 -10.86 -10.47
CA SER A 168 19.46 -10.30 -9.24
C SER A 168 19.23 -11.18 -8.01
N SER A 169 19.90 -10.84 -6.90
CA SER A 169 19.74 -11.55 -5.62
C SER A 169 18.33 -11.43 -5.05
N GLY A 170 17.65 -10.30 -5.25
CA GLY A 170 16.30 -10.07 -4.75
C GLY A 170 15.28 -11.05 -5.30
N LEU A 171 15.29 -11.31 -6.60
CA LEU A 171 14.43 -12.33 -7.21
C LEU A 171 14.77 -13.74 -6.73
N THR A 172 16.06 -14.05 -6.52
CA THR A 172 16.49 -15.33 -5.96
C THR A 172 15.99 -15.51 -4.52
N ILE A 173 16.12 -14.46 -3.70
CA ILE A 173 15.63 -14.46 -2.32
C ILE A 173 14.10 -14.59 -2.29
N LEU A 174 13.38 -13.85 -3.14
CA LEU A 174 11.92 -13.96 -3.23
C LEU A 174 11.48 -15.38 -3.61
N ALA A 175 12.15 -16.00 -4.57
CA ALA A 175 11.88 -17.40 -4.97
C ALA A 175 12.17 -18.39 -3.83
N ALA A 176 13.27 -18.20 -3.09
CA ALA A 176 13.60 -19.03 -1.92
C ALA A 176 12.56 -18.87 -0.80
N MET A 177 12.15 -17.63 -0.49
CA MET A 177 11.09 -17.35 0.49
C MET A 177 9.76 -17.96 0.09
N ARG A 178 9.37 -17.84 -1.17
CA ARG A 178 8.16 -18.49 -1.70
C ARG A 178 8.19 -20.01 -1.51
N ASN A 179 9.31 -20.65 -1.79
CA ASN A 179 9.46 -22.12 -1.64
C ASN A 179 9.41 -22.58 -0.18
N SER A 180 9.70 -21.68 0.77
CA SER A 180 9.63 -21.97 2.21
C SER A 180 8.21 -21.82 2.79
N LEU A 181 7.30 -21.08 2.13
CA LEU A 181 5.96 -20.77 2.67
C LEU A 181 5.16 -21.99 3.16
N PRO A 182 5.20 -23.18 2.49
CA PRO A 182 4.40 -24.33 2.93
C PRO A 182 4.77 -24.88 4.31
N VAL A 183 6.00 -24.64 4.78
CA VAL A 183 6.51 -25.13 6.08
C VAL A 183 6.56 -24.08 7.17
N LEU A 184 6.15 -22.84 6.87
CA LEU A 184 6.13 -21.72 7.80
C LEU A 184 4.75 -21.54 8.43
N ASP A 185 4.71 -21.06 9.68
CA ASP A 185 3.49 -20.61 10.31
C ASP A 185 2.99 -19.26 9.68
N PRO A 186 1.76 -18.82 9.98
CA PRO A 186 1.19 -17.62 9.37
C PRO A 186 2.02 -16.34 9.55
N ASP A 187 2.61 -16.15 10.73
CA ASP A 187 3.40 -14.94 11.01
C ASP A 187 4.76 -14.99 10.29
N ASP A 188 5.39 -16.15 10.23
CA ASP A 188 6.64 -16.34 9.50
C ASP A 188 6.44 -16.27 7.98
N ARG A 189 5.26 -16.64 7.46
CA ARG A 189 4.90 -16.39 6.06
C ARG A 189 4.89 -14.90 5.72
N LYS A 190 4.32 -14.04 6.60
CA LYS A 190 4.36 -12.59 6.44
C LYS A 190 5.80 -12.08 6.38
N ARG A 191 6.66 -12.55 7.28
CA ARG A 191 8.09 -12.18 7.33
C ARG A 191 8.86 -12.64 6.10
N ALA A 192 8.61 -13.86 5.62
CA ALA A 192 9.25 -14.40 4.43
C ALA A 192 8.89 -13.59 3.17
N LEU A 193 7.60 -13.30 2.96
CA LEU A 193 7.15 -12.46 1.85
C LEU A 193 7.74 -11.05 1.91
N TYR A 194 7.71 -10.41 3.07
CA TYR A 194 8.34 -9.10 3.27
C TYR A 194 9.83 -9.15 2.94
N THR A 195 10.55 -10.17 3.43
CA THR A 195 11.99 -10.31 3.19
C THR A 195 12.30 -10.42 1.70
N GLY A 196 11.56 -11.25 0.96
CA GLY A 196 11.72 -11.39 -0.49
C GLY A 196 11.46 -10.07 -1.23
N LEU A 197 10.30 -9.46 -0.97
CA LEU A 197 9.87 -8.24 -1.64
C LEU A 197 10.78 -7.04 -1.37
N ARG A 198 11.24 -6.85 -0.12
CA ARG A 198 12.14 -5.74 0.20
C ARG A 198 13.49 -5.88 -0.49
N HIS A 199 13.99 -7.11 -0.73
CA HIS A 199 15.22 -7.32 -1.49
C HIS A 199 15.01 -7.03 -2.98
N VAL A 200 13.86 -7.40 -3.54
CA VAL A 200 13.48 -7.01 -4.91
C VAL A 200 13.42 -5.49 -5.05
N ALA A 201 12.74 -4.80 -4.12
CA ALA A 201 12.68 -3.34 -4.13
C ALA A 201 14.08 -2.69 -4.06
N SER A 202 14.95 -3.21 -3.19
CA SER A 202 16.33 -2.71 -3.06
C SER A 202 17.17 -2.90 -4.32
N ASP A 203 17.00 -4.03 -5.02
CA ASP A 203 17.73 -4.31 -6.27
C ASP A 203 17.25 -3.46 -7.46
N CYS A 204 16.00 -2.98 -7.39
CA CYS A 204 15.37 -2.16 -8.43
C CYS A 204 15.39 -0.66 -8.12
N ALA A 205 15.92 -0.25 -6.97
CA ALA A 205 15.86 1.13 -6.52
C ALA A 205 16.57 2.10 -7.48
N GLY A 206 15.80 3.07 -8.01
CA GLY A 206 16.31 4.08 -8.93
C GLY A 206 16.44 3.61 -10.39
N GLU A 207 16.09 2.37 -10.69
CA GLU A 207 16.13 1.85 -12.04
C GLU A 207 14.85 2.17 -12.82
N PRO A 208 14.93 2.60 -14.07
CA PRO A 208 13.77 2.79 -14.93
C PRO A 208 13.16 1.45 -15.34
N PRO A 209 11.87 1.42 -15.73
CA PRO A 209 11.28 0.21 -16.30
C PRO A 209 12.01 -0.19 -17.58
N ARG A 210 12.36 -1.46 -17.68
CA ARG A 210 12.94 -2.02 -18.91
C ARG A 210 11.89 -2.05 -20.02
N HIS A 211 12.34 -1.77 -21.22
CA HIS A 211 11.55 -2.00 -22.41
C HIS A 211 11.51 -3.50 -22.72
N ASP A 212 10.33 -4.01 -22.92
CA ASP A 212 10.14 -5.38 -23.38
C ASP A 212 10.75 -5.54 -24.77
N GLN A 213 11.56 -6.58 -24.98
CA GLN A 213 12.10 -6.88 -26.29
C GLN A 213 10.99 -7.50 -27.16
N PRO A 214 10.73 -6.99 -28.38
CA PRO A 214 9.71 -7.58 -29.25
C PRO A 214 10.17 -8.99 -29.71
N ALA A 215 9.20 -9.88 -29.92
CA ALA A 215 9.47 -11.14 -30.63
C ALA A 215 10.09 -10.88 -32.00
N PHE A 216 10.77 -11.86 -32.57
CA PHE A 216 11.15 -11.78 -33.98
C PHE A 216 9.90 -11.89 -34.86
N ASP A 217 9.84 -11.09 -35.91
CA ASP A 217 8.80 -11.20 -36.93
C ASP A 217 9.25 -12.26 -37.95
N VAL A 218 9.08 -13.52 -37.57
CA VAL A 218 9.48 -14.66 -38.37
C VAL A 218 8.36 -15.70 -38.37
N ASP A 219 7.98 -16.15 -39.53
CA ASP A 219 7.06 -17.25 -39.71
C ASP A 219 7.81 -18.60 -39.57
N ASP A 220 7.27 -19.51 -38.76
CA ASP A 220 7.63 -20.92 -38.68
C ASP A 220 9.10 -21.26 -38.37
N VAL A 221 9.65 -20.66 -37.30
CA VAL A 221 10.98 -21.03 -36.78
C VAL A 221 10.86 -22.24 -35.86
N GLY A 222 11.49 -23.35 -36.27
CA GLY A 222 11.47 -24.59 -35.49
C GLY A 222 12.12 -24.44 -34.11
N ALA A 223 11.61 -25.18 -33.13
CA ALA A 223 12.04 -25.10 -31.72
C ALA A 223 13.55 -25.36 -31.51
N GLU A 224 14.16 -26.22 -32.33
CA GLU A 224 15.61 -26.52 -32.28
C GLU A 224 16.44 -25.28 -32.64
N ARG A 225 15.99 -24.47 -33.61
CA ARG A 225 16.67 -23.26 -34.03
C ARG A 225 16.55 -22.15 -32.99
N LEU A 226 15.36 -22.01 -32.40
CA LEU A 226 15.16 -21.08 -31.27
C LEU A 226 16.03 -21.48 -30.06
N ALA A 227 16.12 -22.76 -29.76
CA ALA A 227 16.99 -23.25 -28.69
C ALA A 227 18.49 -23.00 -28.98
N SER A 228 18.92 -23.07 -30.24
CA SER A 228 20.29 -22.71 -30.63
C SER A 228 20.55 -21.23 -30.42
N TRP A 229 19.70 -20.38 -30.96
CA TRP A 229 19.80 -18.92 -30.79
C TRP A 229 19.78 -18.51 -29.32
N PHE A 230 18.94 -19.13 -28.51
CA PHE A 230 18.91 -18.86 -27.09
C PHE A 230 20.25 -19.16 -26.42
N ARG A 231 20.85 -20.35 -26.68
CA ARG A 231 22.15 -20.72 -26.12
C ARG A 231 23.26 -19.76 -26.57
N GLU A 232 23.29 -19.42 -27.85
CA GLU A 232 24.28 -18.47 -28.42
C GLU A 232 24.21 -17.11 -27.73
N ASN A 233 22.99 -16.54 -27.55
CA ASN A 233 22.81 -15.28 -26.85
C ASN A 233 23.24 -15.37 -25.36
N VAL A 234 22.93 -16.49 -24.69
CA VAL A 234 23.35 -16.73 -23.29
C VAL A 234 24.88 -16.83 -23.19
N GLU A 235 25.56 -17.53 -24.13
CA GLU A 235 27.00 -17.67 -24.14
C GLU A 235 27.72 -16.31 -24.28
N VAL A 236 27.20 -15.43 -25.11
CA VAL A 236 27.75 -14.08 -25.31
C VAL A 236 27.20 -13.04 -24.32
N ARG A 237 26.33 -13.48 -23.38
CA ARG A 237 25.67 -12.62 -22.36
C ARG A 237 24.79 -11.52 -22.96
N ASP A 238 24.21 -11.76 -24.12
CA ASP A 238 23.21 -10.88 -24.72
C ASP A 238 21.82 -11.23 -24.14
N ALA A 239 21.44 -10.50 -23.07
CA ALA A 239 20.17 -10.70 -22.39
C ALA A 239 18.99 -10.29 -23.27
N ASP A 240 19.12 -9.24 -24.06
CA ASP A 240 18.07 -8.72 -24.93
C ASP A 240 17.80 -9.68 -26.10
N GLY A 241 18.85 -10.21 -26.70
CA GLY A 241 18.73 -11.26 -27.72
C GLY A 241 18.11 -12.53 -27.18
N ALA A 242 18.51 -12.99 -25.99
CA ALA A 242 17.90 -14.15 -25.33
C ALA A 242 16.42 -13.93 -25.02
N GLU A 243 16.02 -12.74 -24.53
CA GLU A 243 14.62 -12.40 -24.27
C GLU A 243 13.79 -12.43 -25.56
N ARG A 244 14.30 -11.83 -26.65
CA ARG A 244 13.62 -11.86 -27.96
C ARG A 244 13.36 -13.27 -28.45
N VAL A 245 14.35 -14.16 -28.31
CA VAL A 245 14.20 -15.57 -28.69
C VAL A 245 13.13 -16.26 -27.87
N LEU A 246 13.12 -16.05 -26.54
CA LEU A 246 12.08 -16.63 -25.67
C LEU A 246 10.68 -16.11 -26.02
N ARG A 247 10.53 -14.81 -26.30
CA ARG A 247 9.24 -14.24 -26.71
C ARG A 247 8.76 -14.75 -28.06
N THR A 248 9.69 -15.13 -28.93
CA THR A 248 9.34 -15.74 -30.24
C THR A 248 8.88 -17.19 -30.08
N ALA A 249 9.31 -17.86 -29.00
CA ALA A 249 8.97 -19.27 -28.73
C ALA A 249 7.63 -19.46 -28.00
N VAL A 250 7.00 -18.38 -27.50
CA VAL A 250 5.75 -18.40 -26.73
C VAL A 250 4.59 -17.85 -27.57
#